data_f5ae18de9419b6dac150e7b09d80e35d
#
_entry.id   f5ae18de9419b6dac150e7b09d80e35d
#
_cell.length_a   1.000
_cell.length_b   1.000
_cell.length_c   1.000
_cell.angle_alpha   90.00
_cell.angle_beta   90.00
_cell.angle_gamma   90.00
#
_symmetry.space_group_name_H-M   'P 1'
#
loop_
_entity.id
_entity.type
_entity.pdbx_description
1 polymer ?
#
loop_
_entity_poly.entity_id
_entity_poly.type
_entity_poly.pdbx_seq_one_letter_code
_entity_poly.pdbx_strand_id
1 'polypeptide(L)'
;MKAVILAGGYGTRISEESQFKPKPMIEIGGMPILWHIMKLYTHYGVNEFIICAGYKQHVIKEWFADYFLHTSDITFDFTQDDKIIVHNKRAEKWKVTVVDTGLDTMTGGR
;
A
#
# COMPACT_ATOMS: atom_id res chain seq x y z
N MET A 1 -7.45 -5.22 -16.50
CA MET A 1 -6.85 -6.46 -15.98
C MET A 1 -6.61 -6.30 -14.48
N LYS A 2 -6.79 -7.36 -13.75
CA LYS A 2 -6.85 -7.33 -12.28
C LYS A 2 -5.90 -8.36 -11.72
N ALA A 3 -5.23 -8.02 -10.62
CA ALA A 3 -4.33 -8.95 -9.94
C ALA A 3 -4.72 -9.05 -8.47
N VAL A 4 -4.56 -10.23 -7.90
CA VAL A 4 -4.78 -10.48 -6.48
C VAL A 4 -3.42 -10.71 -5.84
N ILE A 5 -3.12 -9.95 -4.80
CA ILE A 5 -1.85 -10.06 -4.08
C ILE A 5 -2.14 -10.53 -2.67
N LEU A 6 -1.49 -11.62 -2.27
CA LEU A 6 -1.63 -12.16 -0.93
C LEU A 6 -0.60 -11.51 -0.02
N ALA A 7 -1.09 -10.72 0.92
CA ALA A 7 -0.23 -9.97 1.84
C ALA A 7 -0.66 -10.17 3.29
N GLY A 8 -1.33 -11.28 3.56
CA GLY A 8 -2.00 -11.48 4.84
C GLY A 8 -1.28 -12.31 5.88
N GLY A 9 -0.10 -12.80 5.58
CA GLY A 9 0.63 -13.62 6.54
C GLY A 9 1.29 -12.80 7.62
N TYR A 10 1.75 -13.46 8.67
CA TYR A 10 2.61 -12.82 9.65
C TYR A 10 3.92 -12.49 8.97
N GLY A 11 4.47 -11.36 9.24
CA GLY A 11 5.79 -11.04 8.72
C GLY A 11 6.82 -12.00 9.27
N THR A 12 7.81 -12.33 8.46
CA THR A 12 8.94 -13.08 8.96
C THR A 12 9.83 -12.10 9.71
N ARG A 13 10.20 -12.46 10.91
CA ARG A 13 11.07 -11.59 11.71
C ARG A 13 12.49 -11.67 11.19
N ILE A 14 12.77 -10.94 10.14
CA ILE A 14 14.10 -10.91 9.53
C ILE A 14 14.89 -9.71 10.04
N SER A 15 14.18 -8.64 10.40
CA SER A 15 14.81 -7.41 10.86
C SER A 15 13.88 -6.73 11.85
N GLU A 16 14.39 -5.68 12.51
CA GLU A 16 13.56 -4.92 13.44
C GLU A 16 12.37 -4.28 12.75
N GLU A 17 12.51 -3.93 11.50
CA GLU A 17 11.41 -3.32 10.75
C GLU A 17 10.22 -4.27 10.64
N SER A 18 10.48 -5.55 10.44
CA SER A 18 9.40 -6.50 10.26
C SER A 18 8.58 -6.70 11.53
N GLN A 19 9.06 -6.21 12.67
CA GLN A 19 8.29 -6.24 13.90
C GLN A 19 7.20 -5.19 13.90
N PHE A 20 7.38 -4.12 13.16
CA PHE A 20 6.47 -2.98 13.17
C PHE A 20 5.65 -2.83 11.90
N LYS A 21 6.07 -3.50 10.83
CA LYS A 21 5.40 -3.43 9.53
C LYS A 21 5.18 -4.82 8.99
N PRO A 22 4.08 -5.04 8.25
CA PRO A 22 3.97 -6.27 7.46
C PRO A 22 5.08 -6.28 6.41
N LYS A 23 5.55 -7.47 6.09
CA LYS A 23 6.66 -7.63 5.17
C LYS A 23 6.49 -6.87 3.85
N PRO A 24 5.29 -6.88 3.21
CA PRO A 24 5.11 -6.14 1.96
C PRO A 24 5.30 -4.64 2.09
N MET A 25 5.26 -4.12 3.30
CA MET A 25 5.37 -2.69 3.55
C MET A 25 6.78 -2.25 3.94
N ILE A 26 7.72 -3.17 3.98
CA ILE A 26 9.12 -2.83 4.18
C ILE A 26 9.60 -2.07 2.95
N GLU A 27 10.29 -0.97 3.18
CA GLU A 27 10.65 -0.05 2.10
C GLU A 27 11.98 -0.37 1.45
N ILE A 28 12.01 -0.23 0.15
CA ILE A 28 13.22 -0.29 -0.66
C ILE A 28 13.21 0.97 -1.51
N GLY A 29 14.25 1.78 -1.36
CA GLY A 29 14.32 3.04 -2.10
C GLY A 29 13.20 4.00 -1.76
N GLY A 30 12.72 3.97 -0.53
CA GLY A 30 11.68 4.88 -0.06
C GLY A 30 10.26 4.44 -0.33
N MET A 31 10.07 3.33 -1.04
CA MET A 31 8.74 2.83 -1.37
C MET A 31 8.59 1.38 -0.93
N PRO A 32 7.39 0.98 -0.46
CA PRO A 32 7.19 -0.39 0.01
C PRO A 32 7.43 -1.44 -1.07
N ILE A 33 7.84 -2.62 -0.65
CA ILE A 33 7.98 -3.76 -1.56
C ILE A 33 6.69 -3.96 -2.35
N LEU A 34 5.54 -3.85 -1.71
CA LEU A 34 4.24 -3.98 -2.35
C LEU A 34 4.12 -3.03 -3.55
N TRP A 35 4.54 -1.77 -3.37
CA TRP A 35 4.50 -0.79 -4.45
C TRP A 35 5.36 -1.25 -5.64
N HIS A 36 6.54 -1.79 -5.37
CA HIS A 36 7.42 -2.28 -6.44
C HIS A 36 6.79 -3.43 -7.21
N ILE A 37 6.13 -4.33 -6.50
CA ILE A 37 5.42 -5.45 -7.12
C ILE A 37 4.30 -4.93 -8.02
N MET A 38 3.53 -3.98 -7.53
CA MET A 38 2.42 -3.41 -8.30
C MET A 38 2.92 -2.67 -9.53
N LYS A 39 4.04 -1.96 -9.41
CA LYS A 39 4.66 -1.29 -10.56
C LYS A 39 5.07 -2.31 -11.62
N LEU A 40 5.61 -3.43 -11.19
CA LEU A 40 6.01 -4.48 -12.13
C LEU A 40 4.79 -4.99 -12.91
N TYR A 41 3.69 -5.27 -12.21
CA TYR A 41 2.48 -5.73 -12.89
C TYR A 41 1.86 -4.67 -13.77
N THR A 42 1.97 -3.40 -13.37
CA THR A 42 1.47 -2.29 -14.19
C THR A 42 2.17 -2.27 -15.55
N HIS A 43 3.42 -2.65 -15.57
CA HIS A 43 4.18 -2.72 -16.81
C HIS A 43 3.54 -3.70 -17.80
N TYR A 44 2.81 -4.68 -17.29
CA TYR A 44 2.10 -5.67 -18.12
C TYR A 44 0.61 -5.35 -18.29
N GLY A 45 0.20 -4.13 -17.98
CA GLY A 45 -1.16 -3.71 -18.22
C GLY A 45 -2.13 -3.90 -17.06
N VAL A 46 -1.65 -4.32 -15.90
CA VAL A 46 -2.50 -4.48 -14.72
C VAL A 46 -2.66 -3.14 -14.03
N ASN A 47 -3.91 -2.71 -13.82
CA ASN A 47 -4.18 -1.45 -13.14
C ASN A 47 -5.19 -1.58 -12.01
N GLU A 48 -5.66 -2.78 -11.74
CA GLU A 48 -6.55 -3.02 -10.62
C GLU A 48 -5.96 -4.12 -9.76
N PHE A 49 -5.86 -3.85 -8.46
CA PHE A 49 -5.24 -4.76 -7.51
C PHE A 49 -6.18 -5.02 -6.34
N ILE A 50 -6.28 -6.29 -5.97
CA ILE A 50 -6.99 -6.69 -4.77
C ILE A 50 -5.95 -7.25 -3.83
N ILE A 51 -5.77 -6.60 -2.69
CA ILE A 51 -4.74 -6.97 -1.73
C ILE A 51 -5.41 -7.68 -0.56
N CYS A 52 -5.12 -8.96 -0.41
CA CYS A 52 -5.64 -9.75 0.69
C CYS A 52 -4.71 -9.58 1.88
N ALA A 53 -5.14 -8.84 2.87
CA ALA A 53 -4.32 -8.45 4.01
C ALA A 53 -4.89 -9.02 5.30
N GLY A 54 -4.06 -9.16 6.31
CA GLY A 54 -4.47 -9.63 7.62
C GLY A 54 -3.64 -8.95 8.68
N TYR A 55 -2.50 -9.51 9.01
CA TYR A 55 -1.62 -8.97 10.03
C TYR A 55 -1.26 -7.51 9.72
N LYS A 56 -1.61 -6.62 10.64
CA LYS A 56 -1.33 -5.18 10.52
C LYS A 56 -1.81 -4.59 9.19
N GLN A 57 -2.98 -5.01 8.74
CA GLN A 57 -3.55 -4.51 7.51
C GLN A 57 -3.75 -3.00 7.51
N HIS A 58 -3.89 -2.40 8.69
CA HIS A 58 -4.08 -0.96 8.80
C HIS A 58 -2.87 -0.19 8.23
N VAL A 59 -1.68 -0.77 8.31
CA VAL A 59 -0.48 -0.13 7.76
C VAL A 59 -0.61 0.00 6.24
N ILE A 60 -1.13 -1.05 5.61
CA ILE A 60 -1.34 -1.05 4.16
C ILE A 60 -2.42 -0.03 3.78
N LYS A 61 -3.52 -0.03 4.52
CA LYS A 61 -4.62 0.89 4.25
C LYS A 61 -4.20 2.34 4.42
N GLU A 62 -3.46 2.63 5.48
CA GLU A 62 -2.98 3.98 5.75
C GLU A 62 -2.03 4.46 4.67
N TRP A 63 -1.17 3.58 4.20
CA TRP A 63 -0.24 3.95 3.16
C TRP A 63 -0.96 4.39 1.88
N PHE A 64 -1.99 3.64 1.48
CA PHE A 64 -2.76 3.99 0.29
C PHE A 64 -3.63 5.22 0.51
N ALA A 65 -4.16 5.41 1.72
CA ALA A 65 -4.94 6.59 2.03
C ALA A 65 -4.10 7.87 1.88
N ASP A 66 -2.82 7.78 2.18
CA ASP A 66 -1.90 8.91 2.10
C ASP A 66 -1.01 8.86 0.86
N TYR A 67 -1.41 8.07 -0.14
CA TYR A 67 -0.56 7.80 -1.29
C TYR A 67 -0.04 9.07 -1.96
N PHE A 68 -0.91 10.07 -2.10
CA PHE A 68 -0.52 11.32 -2.76
C PHE A 68 0.56 12.08 -1.98
N LEU A 69 0.64 11.86 -0.67
CA LEU A 69 1.69 12.48 0.14
C LEU A 69 3.07 11.92 -0.20
N HIS A 70 3.12 10.67 -0.66
CA HIS A 70 4.37 10.01 -0.96
C HIS A 70 4.83 10.22 -2.40
N THR A 71 3.91 10.61 -3.28
CA THR A 71 4.18 10.64 -4.71
C THR A 71 4.01 12.01 -5.35
N SER A 72 3.67 13.04 -4.57
CA SER A 72 3.36 14.36 -5.10
C SER A 72 4.05 15.45 -4.31
N ASP A 73 4.19 16.61 -4.93
CA ASP A 73 4.62 17.80 -4.22
C ASP A 73 3.40 18.42 -3.57
N ILE A 74 3.52 18.88 -2.34
CA ILE A 74 2.36 19.33 -1.56
C ILE A 74 2.66 20.66 -0.89
N THR A 75 1.70 21.57 -0.98
CA THR A 75 1.72 22.77 -0.18
C THR A 75 0.71 22.64 0.95
N PHE A 76 1.17 22.84 2.16
CA PHE A 76 0.31 22.92 3.33
C PHE A 76 0.17 24.38 3.69
N ASP A 77 -1.01 24.95 3.45
CA ASP A 77 -1.21 26.39 3.64
C ASP A 77 -1.99 26.61 4.93
N PHE A 78 -1.26 26.92 5.98
CA PHE A 78 -1.87 27.15 7.28
C PHE A 78 -2.39 28.58 7.44
N THR A 79 -2.23 29.41 6.42
CA THR A 79 -2.78 30.75 6.43
C THR A 79 -4.22 30.80 5.94
N GLN A 80 -4.72 29.70 5.35
CA GLN A 80 -6.05 29.63 4.77
C GLN A 80 -6.77 28.34 5.19
N ASP A 81 -7.12 28.26 6.46
CA ASP A 81 -7.92 27.15 6.96
C ASP A 81 -7.31 25.78 6.69
N ASP A 82 -5.99 25.66 6.87
CA ASP A 82 -5.28 24.39 6.72
C ASP A 82 -5.50 23.73 5.36
N LYS A 83 -5.46 24.54 4.33
CA LYS A 83 -5.67 24.04 2.98
C LYS A 83 -4.48 23.21 2.50
N ILE A 84 -4.78 22.09 1.85
CA ILE A 84 -3.77 21.23 1.26
C ILE A 84 -3.88 21.33 -0.26
N ILE A 85 -2.76 21.65 -0.91
CA ILE A 85 -2.71 21.77 -2.36
C ILE A 85 -1.72 20.73 -2.89
N VAL A 86 -2.18 19.84 -3.73
CA VAL A 86 -1.36 18.77 -4.30
C VAL A 86 -0.90 19.20 -5.69
N HIS A 87 0.41 19.19 -5.88
CA HIS A 87 1.04 19.57 -7.15
C HIS A 87 1.70 18.36 -7.78
N ASN A 88 1.83 18.37 -9.12
CA ASN A 88 2.63 17.37 -9.83
C ASN A 88 2.33 15.93 -9.36
N LYS A 89 1.05 15.57 -9.45
CA LYS A 89 0.63 14.22 -9.03
C LYS A 89 1.31 13.17 -9.89
N ARG A 90 2.13 12.34 -9.24
CA ARG A 90 2.80 11.24 -9.92
C ARG A 90 2.21 9.89 -9.53
N ALA A 91 1.06 9.93 -8.87
CA ALA A 91 0.38 8.72 -8.46
C ALA A 91 -0.02 7.87 -9.67
N GLU A 92 0.17 6.58 -9.55
CA GLU A 92 -0.30 5.66 -10.57
C GLU A 92 -1.82 5.64 -10.61
N LYS A 93 -2.36 5.39 -11.80
CA LYS A 93 -3.82 5.31 -11.94
C LYS A 93 -4.30 3.90 -11.62
N TRP A 94 -4.16 3.55 -10.36
CA TRP A 94 -4.54 2.24 -9.86
C TRP A 94 -5.89 2.28 -9.18
N LYS A 95 -6.59 1.16 -9.24
CA LYS A 95 -7.73 0.90 -8.39
C LYS A 95 -7.30 -0.20 -7.42
N VAL A 96 -7.29 0.11 -6.13
CA VAL A 96 -6.76 -0.79 -5.12
C VAL A 96 -7.84 -1.08 -4.08
N THR A 97 -8.08 -2.35 -3.85
CA THR A 97 -9.01 -2.81 -2.81
C THR A 97 -8.22 -3.64 -1.80
N VAL A 98 -8.28 -3.25 -0.55
CA VAL A 98 -7.62 -4.00 0.53
C VAL A 98 -8.70 -4.79 1.25
N VAL A 99 -8.59 -6.11 1.19
CA VAL A 99 -9.57 -7.03 1.76
C VAL A 99 -9.01 -7.65 3.01
N ASP A 100 -9.81 -7.64 4.08
CA ASP A 100 -9.42 -8.28 5.33
C ASP A 100 -9.69 -9.77 5.23
N THR A 101 -8.63 -10.55 5.17
CA THR A 101 -8.74 -12.01 5.14
C THR A 101 -8.75 -12.62 6.55
N GLY A 102 -8.33 -11.83 7.55
CA GLY A 102 -8.24 -12.33 8.91
C GLY A 102 -7.12 -13.33 9.09
N LEU A 103 -6.64 -13.47 10.30
CA LEU A 103 -5.60 -14.43 10.60
C LEU A 103 -6.17 -15.83 10.78
N ASP A 104 -7.46 -15.92 11.11
CA ASP A 104 -8.10 -17.19 11.42
C ASP A 104 -8.79 -17.84 10.23
N THR A 105 -8.79 -17.17 9.09
CA THR A 105 -9.53 -17.64 7.91
C THR A 105 -8.62 -17.94 6.75
N MET A 106 -7.43 -18.40 7.03
CA MET A 106 -6.41 -18.57 6.01
C MET A 106 -6.67 -19.74 5.09
N THR A 107 -7.53 -20.65 5.44
CA THR A 107 -7.76 -21.85 4.65
C THR A 107 -9.04 -21.74 3.86
N GLY A 108 -9.00 -20.92 2.83
CA GLY A 108 -10.14 -20.84 1.94
C GLY A 108 -11.36 -20.13 2.48
N GLY A 109 -11.20 -19.41 3.54
CA GLY A 109 -12.31 -18.65 4.09
C GLY A 109 -12.64 -17.45 3.23
N ARG A 110 -11.81 -17.13 2.34
CA ARG A 110 -12.00 -15.98 1.47
C ARG A 110 -11.48 -16.20 0.09
#